data_76f62928721686ca9413de14a7ab738c
#
_entry.id   76f62928721686ca9413de14a7ab738c
#
_cell.length_a   1.000
_cell.length_b   1.000
_cell.length_c   1.000
_cell.angle_alpha   90.00
_cell.angle_beta   90.00
_cell.angle_gamma   90.00
#
_symmetry.space_group_name_H-M   'P 1'
#
loop_
_entity.id
_entity.type
_entity.pdbx_description
1 polymer ?
#
loop_
_entity_poly.entity_id
_entity_poly.type
_entity_poly.pdbx_seq_one_letter_code
_entity_poly.pdbx_strand_id
1 'polypeptide(L)'
;LKVKDARVDFSPEGIVWLSAEEEEEKMIAQANAPLLKNGQFENPRAKCRYEADYPFEDVTKVDLMDVAPNQIASIAASLIPFLEHDDANRALMGSNMMRQAVPLINPESPIVGTGLEGKVIKDSRILFVAEGDGVVEYVDANEIVIRYTRTDEEKFVTFNHTTKRSILPKYKKT
;
A
#
# COMPACT_ATOMS: atom_id res chain seq x y z
N LEU A 1 -0.23 9.42 -7.09
CA LEU A 1 -0.69 9.81 -8.44
C LEU A 1 0.12 10.98 -8.97
N LYS A 2 0.51 10.92 -10.25
CA LYS A 2 1.19 12.03 -10.93
C LYS A 2 0.19 13.09 -11.38
N VAL A 3 0.56 14.34 -11.22
CA VAL A 3 -0.13 15.49 -11.81
C VAL A 3 0.66 15.95 -13.01
N LYS A 4 0.02 16.08 -14.16
CA LYS A 4 0.62 16.56 -15.39
C LYS A 4 -0.26 17.63 -16.00
N ASP A 5 0.29 18.83 -16.18
CA ASP A 5 -0.43 19.98 -16.75
C ASP A 5 -1.81 20.23 -16.10
N ALA A 6 -1.86 20.25 -14.77
CA ALA A 6 -3.08 20.40 -13.96
C ALA A 6 -4.08 19.22 -14.10
N ARG A 7 -3.64 18.09 -14.60
CA ARG A 7 -4.42 16.87 -14.75
C ARG A 7 -3.81 15.73 -13.96
N VAL A 8 -4.63 15.01 -13.19
CA VAL A 8 -4.23 13.81 -12.46
C VAL A 8 -4.22 12.60 -13.39
N ASP A 9 -3.14 11.85 -13.39
CA ASP A 9 -3.04 10.60 -14.11
C ASP A 9 -3.53 9.43 -13.20
N PHE A 10 -4.62 8.79 -13.60
CA PHE A 10 -5.22 7.66 -12.89
C PHE A 10 -4.70 6.29 -13.34
N SER A 11 -3.77 6.26 -14.30
CA SER A 11 -3.18 4.99 -14.72
C SER A 11 -2.32 4.38 -13.60
N PRO A 12 -2.21 3.05 -13.52
CA PRO A 12 -1.28 2.40 -12.59
C PRO A 12 0.17 2.85 -12.78
N GLU A 13 0.55 3.22 -13.99
CA GLU A 13 1.87 3.75 -14.34
C GLU A 13 2.08 5.18 -13.81
N GLY A 14 0.99 5.90 -13.53
CA GLY A 14 1.01 7.21 -12.89
C GLY A 14 1.38 7.19 -11.42
N ILE A 15 1.40 6.03 -10.75
CA ILE A 15 1.76 5.90 -9.34
C ILE A 15 3.28 5.88 -9.21
N VAL A 16 3.81 6.72 -8.32
CA VAL A 16 5.24 6.83 -8.04
C VAL A 16 5.49 6.50 -6.57
N TRP A 17 6.55 5.77 -6.32
CA TRP A 17 7.06 5.51 -4.98
C TRP A 17 8.21 6.47 -4.72
N LEU A 18 8.12 7.22 -3.64
CA LEU A 18 9.13 8.21 -3.26
C LEU A 18 9.75 7.83 -1.91
N SER A 19 11.02 8.17 -1.74
CA SER A 19 11.65 8.24 -0.44
C SER A 19 11.22 9.52 0.29
N ALA A 20 11.48 9.60 1.60
CA ALA A 20 11.14 10.79 2.38
C ALA A 20 11.87 12.05 1.89
N GLU A 21 13.12 11.91 1.45
CA GLU A 21 13.93 13.02 0.92
C GLU A 21 13.35 13.55 -0.40
N GLU A 22 12.98 12.66 -1.30
CA GLU A 22 12.36 13.05 -2.58
C GLU A 22 10.98 13.66 -2.41
N GLU A 23 10.24 13.24 -1.37
CA GLU A 23 8.91 13.76 -1.06
C GLU A 23 8.96 15.22 -0.57
N GLU A 24 9.97 15.59 0.23
CA GLU A 24 10.13 16.95 0.76
C GLU A 24 10.27 18.00 -0.35
N GLU A 25 10.89 17.65 -1.46
CA GLU A 25 11.08 18.53 -2.59
C GLU A 25 9.83 18.72 -3.47
N LYS A 26 8.77 17.93 -3.24
CA LYS A 26 7.57 17.88 -4.09
C LYS A 26 6.37 18.52 -3.44
N MET A 27 5.63 19.28 -4.23
CA MET A 27 4.33 19.80 -3.81
C MET A 27 3.24 18.77 -4.05
N ILE A 28 2.67 18.22 -2.97
CA ILE A 28 1.74 17.09 -3.01
C ILE A 28 0.35 17.55 -2.60
N ALA A 29 -0.63 17.42 -3.50
CA ALA A 29 -2.03 17.71 -3.21
C ALA A 29 -2.66 16.61 -2.35
N GLN A 30 -3.62 17.00 -1.51
CA GLN A 30 -4.37 16.04 -0.69
C GLN A 30 -5.26 15.15 -1.57
N ALA A 31 -5.43 13.88 -1.16
CA ALA A 31 -6.24 12.91 -1.88
C ALA A 31 -7.73 13.27 -1.98
N ASN A 32 -8.23 14.13 -1.09
CA ASN A 32 -9.61 14.60 -1.07
C ASN A 32 -9.85 15.86 -1.94
N ALA A 33 -8.86 16.32 -2.68
CA ALA A 33 -9.03 17.45 -3.59
C ALA A 33 -10.10 17.09 -4.65
N PRO A 34 -11.10 17.97 -4.88
CA PRO A 34 -12.16 17.68 -5.83
C PRO A 34 -11.62 17.61 -7.26
N LEU A 35 -11.96 16.54 -7.94
CA LEU A 35 -11.57 16.26 -9.32
C LEU A 35 -12.79 16.15 -10.22
N LEU A 36 -12.68 16.69 -11.42
CA LEU A 36 -13.64 16.48 -12.50
C LEU A 36 -13.52 15.06 -13.07
N LYS A 37 -14.55 14.58 -13.75
CA LYS A 37 -14.55 13.25 -14.40
C LYS A 37 -13.43 13.06 -15.44
N ASN A 38 -12.86 14.13 -15.95
CA ASN A 38 -11.75 14.12 -16.90
C ASN A 38 -10.37 14.08 -16.22
N GLY A 39 -10.31 13.99 -14.88
CA GLY A 39 -9.08 13.95 -14.13
C GLY A 39 -8.41 15.30 -13.87
N GLN A 40 -9.07 16.41 -14.19
CA GLN A 40 -8.60 17.76 -13.86
C GLN A 40 -9.12 18.18 -12.47
N PHE A 41 -8.38 19.05 -11.81
CA PHE A 41 -8.86 19.66 -10.58
C PHE A 41 -10.07 20.58 -10.88
N GLU A 42 -11.10 20.49 -10.03
CA GLU A 42 -12.28 21.34 -10.14
C GLU A 42 -11.98 22.80 -9.78
N ASN A 43 -11.15 22.98 -8.76
CA ASN A 43 -10.75 24.29 -8.28
C ASN A 43 -9.40 24.72 -8.84
N PRO A 44 -9.16 26.02 -9.11
CA PRO A 44 -7.87 26.54 -9.56
C PRO A 44 -6.77 26.45 -8.50
N ARG A 45 -7.15 26.25 -7.23
CA ARG A 45 -6.25 26.10 -6.09
C ARG A 45 -6.56 24.83 -5.32
N ALA A 46 -5.52 24.16 -4.84
CA ALA A 46 -5.63 22.96 -4.02
C ALA A 46 -4.83 23.13 -2.73
N LYS A 47 -5.29 22.46 -1.68
CA LYS A 47 -4.53 22.35 -0.45
C LYS A 47 -3.43 21.32 -0.67
N CYS A 48 -2.20 21.72 -0.48
CA CYS A 48 -1.02 20.91 -0.72
C CYS A 48 -0.22 20.75 0.58
N ARG A 49 0.69 19.78 0.55
CA ARG A 49 1.73 19.59 1.54
C ARG A 49 3.06 19.86 0.86
N TYR A 50 3.86 20.74 1.46
CA TYR A 50 5.19 21.08 0.99
C TYR A 50 6.10 21.30 2.19
N GLU A 51 7.19 20.55 2.29
CA GLU A 51 8.04 20.51 3.48
C GLU A 51 7.22 20.26 4.76
N ALA A 52 7.27 21.15 5.74
CA ALA A 52 6.51 21.07 6.98
C ALA A 52 5.20 21.88 6.98
N ASP A 53 4.84 22.50 5.86
CA ASP A 53 3.70 23.40 5.73
C ASP A 53 2.56 22.81 4.87
N TYR A 54 1.36 23.38 5.02
CA TYR A 54 0.17 23.01 4.26
C TYR A 54 -0.36 24.21 3.48
N PRO A 55 0.35 24.71 2.47
CA PRO A 55 -0.05 25.85 1.68
C PRO A 55 -1.27 25.55 0.81
N PHE A 56 -2.00 26.62 0.49
CA PHE A 56 -3.09 26.59 -0.50
C PHE A 56 -2.59 27.24 -1.78
N GLU A 57 -2.13 26.42 -2.72
CA GLU A 57 -1.42 26.85 -3.91
C GLU A 57 -2.17 26.58 -5.21
N ASP A 58 -1.72 27.24 -6.28
CA ASP A 58 -2.28 27.04 -7.61
C ASP A 58 -1.97 25.64 -8.12
N VAL A 59 -2.95 25.01 -8.76
CA VAL A 59 -2.90 23.62 -9.26
C VAL A 59 -1.74 23.40 -10.25
N THR A 60 -1.30 24.45 -10.95
CA THR A 60 -0.18 24.38 -11.89
C THR A 60 1.19 24.11 -11.23
N LYS A 61 1.28 24.37 -9.92
CA LYS A 61 2.50 24.13 -9.13
C LYS A 61 2.52 22.75 -8.47
N VAL A 62 1.42 22.01 -8.54
CA VAL A 62 1.28 20.72 -7.89
C VAL A 62 1.99 19.64 -8.71
N ASP A 63 2.94 18.96 -8.09
CA ASP A 63 3.71 17.89 -8.73
C ASP A 63 3.02 16.53 -8.63
N LEU A 64 2.43 16.23 -7.49
CA LEU A 64 1.87 14.93 -7.15
C LEU A 64 0.58 15.09 -6.34
N MET A 65 -0.17 14.01 -6.23
CA MET A 65 -1.36 13.92 -5.38
C MET A 65 -1.31 12.64 -4.57
N ASP A 66 -1.73 12.69 -3.31
CA ASP A 66 -1.85 11.50 -2.47
C ASP A 66 -2.83 10.49 -3.09
N VAL A 67 -2.49 9.20 -2.99
CA VAL A 67 -3.32 8.13 -3.57
C VAL A 67 -4.62 7.96 -2.80
N ALA A 68 -4.57 8.08 -1.47
CA ALA A 68 -5.74 7.88 -0.61
C ALA A 68 -5.67 8.78 0.63
N PRO A 69 -6.83 9.20 1.20
CA PRO A 69 -6.86 10.04 2.39
C PRO A 69 -6.25 9.39 3.64
N ASN A 70 -6.27 8.06 3.73
CA ASN A 70 -5.74 7.31 4.86
C ASN A 70 -4.20 7.28 4.93
N GLN A 71 -3.50 7.80 3.93
CA GLN A 71 -2.04 7.95 3.96
C GLN A 71 -1.55 8.96 5.01
N ILE A 72 -2.40 9.84 5.52
CA ILE A 72 -2.05 10.76 6.61
C ILE A 72 -1.87 10.05 7.97
N ALA A 73 -2.44 8.86 8.14
CA ALA A 73 -2.33 8.05 9.34
C ALA A 73 -1.27 6.95 9.16
N SER A 74 -0.63 6.53 10.27
CA SER A 74 0.24 5.37 10.25
C SER A 74 -0.55 4.10 9.91
N ILE A 75 0.13 3.06 9.43
CA ILE A 75 -0.51 1.77 9.11
C ILE A 75 -1.22 1.20 10.34
N ALA A 76 -0.59 1.26 11.50
CA ALA A 76 -1.19 0.77 12.75
C ALA A 76 -2.46 1.56 13.11
N ALA A 77 -2.44 2.89 12.99
CA ALA A 77 -3.62 3.72 13.24
C ALA A 77 -4.75 3.45 12.23
N SER A 78 -4.41 3.24 10.96
CA SER A 78 -5.41 2.95 9.91
C SER A 78 -6.05 1.56 10.02
N LEU A 79 -5.51 0.68 10.82
CA LEU A 79 -6.10 -0.63 11.12
C LEU A 79 -7.06 -0.61 12.33
N ILE A 80 -7.21 0.51 13.02
CA ILE A 80 -8.15 0.65 14.14
C ILE A 80 -9.55 0.95 13.58
N PRO A 81 -10.53 0.06 13.76
CA PRO A 81 -11.90 0.34 13.35
C PRO A 81 -12.49 1.45 14.21
N PHE A 82 -13.29 2.33 13.63
CA PHE A 82 -13.93 3.47 14.30
C PHE A 82 -12.96 4.40 15.05
N LEU A 83 -11.78 4.61 14.49
CA LEU A 83 -10.72 5.44 15.09
C LEU A 83 -11.23 6.85 15.48
N GLU A 84 -12.13 7.41 14.69
CA GLU A 84 -12.72 8.75 14.92
C GLU A 84 -13.54 8.86 16.20
N HIS A 85 -13.96 7.72 16.77
CA HIS A 85 -14.71 7.66 18.02
C HIS A 85 -13.85 7.37 19.24
N ASP A 86 -12.54 7.15 19.04
CA ASP A 86 -11.61 6.85 20.12
C ASP A 86 -10.85 8.10 20.60
N ASP A 87 -10.56 8.14 21.90
CA ASP A 87 -9.62 9.13 22.44
C ASP A 87 -8.20 8.88 21.92
N ALA A 88 -7.46 9.97 21.68
CA ALA A 88 -6.11 9.90 21.13
C ALA A 88 -5.15 9.03 21.97
N ASN A 89 -5.26 9.08 23.29
CA ASN A 89 -4.43 8.25 24.18
C ASN A 89 -4.74 6.76 24.02
N ARG A 90 -6.02 6.39 23.86
CA ARG A 90 -6.43 5.00 23.64
C ARG A 90 -6.04 4.50 22.27
N ALA A 91 -6.15 5.34 21.25
CA ALA A 91 -5.66 5.02 19.90
C ALA A 91 -4.14 4.77 19.89
N LEU A 92 -3.37 5.57 20.61
CA LEU A 92 -1.93 5.35 20.78
C LEU A 92 -1.62 4.01 21.45
N MET A 93 -2.32 3.68 22.53
CA MET A 93 -2.15 2.39 23.22
C MET A 93 -2.50 1.22 22.29
N GLY A 94 -3.60 1.30 21.56
CA GLY A 94 -4.03 0.29 20.59
C GLY A 94 -3.00 0.09 19.47
N SER A 95 -2.47 1.16 18.91
CA SER A 95 -1.40 1.11 17.89
C SER A 95 -0.14 0.43 18.42
N ASN A 96 0.25 0.72 19.67
CA ASN A 96 1.40 0.07 20.29
C ASN A 96 1.16 -1.43 20.52
N MET A 97 -0.04 -1.82 20.97
CA MET A 97 -0.38 -3.23 21.19
C MET A 97 -0.41 -4.03 19.88
N MET A 98 -0.87 -3.44 18.77
CA MET A 98 -0.84 -4.12 17.46
C MET A 98 0.57 -4.49 17.01
N ARG A 99 1.58 -3.68 17.34
CA ARG A 99 2.99 -3.99 17.03
C ARG A 99 3.57 -5.13 17.87
N GLN A 100 2.90 -5.49 18.97
CA GLN A 100 3.29 -6.57 19.89
C GLN A 100 2.48 -7.85 19.68
N ALA A 101 1.69 -7.91 18.58
CA ALA A 101 0.85 -9.07 18.28
C ALA A 101 1.69 -10.33 18.06
N VAL A 102 1.21 -11.44 18.61
CA VAL A 102 1.84 -12.76 18.44
C VAL A 102 1.08 -13.51 17.34
N PRO A 103 1.79 -14.08 16.35
CA PRO A 103 1.19 -14.93 15.33
C PRO A 103 0.49 -16.14 15.96
N LEU A 104 -0.76 -16.37 15.56
CA LEU A 104 -1.54 -17.51 16.03
C LEU A 104 -1.34 -18.73 15.12
N ILE A 105 -1.44 -19.92 15.69
CA ILE A 105 -1.37 -21.18 14.93
C ILE A 105 -2.57 -21.30 13.98
N ASN A 106 -3.74 -20.89 14.42
CA ASN A 106 -4.96 -20.87 13.62
C ASN A 106 -5.54 -19.44 13.63
N PRO A 107 -5.10 -18.57 12.72
CA PRO A 107 -5.59 -17.20 12.67
C PRO A 107 -7.00 -17.15 12.09
N GLU A 108 -7.84 -16.30 12.66
CA GLU A 108 -9.19 -16.01 12.16
C GLU A 108 -9.24 -14.55 11.65
N SER A 109 -10.10 -14.31 10.67
CA SER A 109 -10.32 -12.93 10.20
C SER A 109 -11.14 -12.15 11.23
N PRO A 110 -10.86 -10.84 11.42
CA PRO A 110 -11.63 -10.02 12.34
C PRO A 110 -13.07 -9.86 11.82
N ILE A 111 -14.05 -9.90 12.74
CA ILE A 111 -15.46 -9.66 12.41
C ILE A 111 -15.68 -8.19 12.03
N VAL A 112 -15.01 -7.29 12.75
CA VAL A 112 -15.01 -5.85 12.47
C VAL A 112 -13.60 -5.44 12.05
N GLY A 113 -13.47 -4.89 10.86
CA GLY A 113 -12.19 -4.47 10.31
C GLY A 113 -12.33 -3.18 9.48
N THR A 114 -11.21 -2.67 9.01
CA THR A 114 -11.15 -1.45 8.21
C THR A 114 -11.13 -1.71 6.70
N GLY A 115 -10.96 -2.97 6.30
CA GLY A 115 -10.80 -3.37 4.89
C GLY A 115 -9.36 -3.24 4.36
N LEU A 116 -8.44 -2.68 5.14
CA LEU A 116 -7.03 -2.57 4.78
C LEU A 116 -6.21 -3.82 5.12
N GLU A 117 -6.73 -4.70 5.96
CA GLU A 117 -6.02 -5.86 6.52
C GLU A 117 -5.45 -6.75 5.42
N GLY A 118 -6.27 -7.12 4.45
CA GLY A 118 -5.84 -7.97 3.33
C GLY A 118 -4.76 -7.33 2.47
N LYS A 119 -4.87 -6.02 2.23
CA LYS A 119 -3.87 -5.26 1.48
C LYS A 119 -2.55 -5.16 2.23
N VAL A 120 -2.59 -4.82 3.51
CA VAL A 120 -1.40 -4.72 4.38
C VAL A 120 -0.65 -6.04 4.44
N ILE A 121 -1.35 -7.17 4.62
CA ILE A 121 -0.74 -8.50 4.65
C ILE A 121 -0.08 -8.84 3.31
N LYS A 122 -0.75 -8.55 2.20
CA LYS A 122 -0.23 -8.79 0.86
C LYS A 122 1.01 -7.94 0.57
N ASP A 123 0.96 -6.66 0.90
CA ASP A 123 2.05 -5.71 0.63
C ASP A 123 3.25 -5.92 1.56
N SER A 124 3.03 -6.45 2.78
CA SER A 124 4.11 -6.78 3.72
C SER A 124 5.03 -7.91 3.25
N ARG A 125 4.60 -8.69 2.25
CA ARG A 125 5.33 -9.84 1.69
C ARG A 125 5.73 -10.91 2.72
N ILE A 126 5.07 -10.92 3.88
CA ILE A 126 5.27 -11.96 4.91
C ILE A 126 4.70 -13.30 4.43
N LEU A 127 3.60 -13.25 3.67
CA LEU A 127 2.99 -14.42 3.08
C LEU A 127 3.56 -14.70 1.69
N PHE A 128 3.88 -15.96 1.45
CA PHE A 128 4.17 -16.45 0.11
C PHE A 128 2.85 -16.69 -0.62
N VAL A 129 2.60 -15.90 -1.63
CA VAL A 129 1.41 -16.02 -2.50
C VAL A 129 1.85 -16.61 -3.83
N ALA A 130 1.09 -17.57 -4.35
CA ALA A 130 1.31 -18.06 -5.69
C ALA A 130 1.14 -16.95 -6.73
N GLU A 131 2.05 -16.87 -7.69
CA GLU A 131 2.07 -15.82 -8.72
C GLU A 131 1.14 -16.12 -9.90
N GLY A 132 0.58 -17.33 -9.95
CA GLY A 132 -0.29 -17.79 -11.01
C GLY A 132 -0.68 -19.24 -10.82
N ASP A 133 -1.32 -19.81 -11.83
CA ASP A 133 -1.72 -21.21 -11.84
C ASP A 133 -0.51 -22.12 -12.01
N GLY A 134 -0.49 -23.23 -11.28
CA GLY A 134 0.64 -24.15 -11.32
C GLY A 134 0.41 -25.42 -10.53
N VAL A 135 1.40 -26.31 -10.56
CA VAL A 135 1.41 -27.57 -9.82
C VAL A 135 2.55 -27.55 -8.83
N VAL A 136 2.24 -27.91 -7.59
CA VAL A 136 3.25 -28.07 -6.53
C VAL A 136 3.99 -29.37 -6.77
N GLU A 137 5.30 -29.29 -7.01
CA GLU A 137 6.17 -30.44 -7.25
C GLU A 137 6.77 -30.99 -5.96
N TYR A 138 7.14 -30.10 -5.06
CA TYR A 138 7.78 -30.48 -3.81
C TYR A 138 7.35 -29.54 -2.67
N VAL A 139 7.08 -30.11 -1.51
CA VAL A 139 6.76 -29.38 -0.28
C VAL A 139 7.52 -29.97 0.88
N ASP A 140 8.26 -29.14 1.58
CA ASP A 140 8.92 -29.46 2.83
C ASP A 140 8.66 -28.32 3.84
N ALA A 141 9.00 -28.54 5.09
CA ALA A 141 8.90 -27.54 6.15
C ALA A 141 9.73 -26.27 5.87
N ASN A 142 10.73 -26.34 5.00
CA ASN A 142 11.65 -25.26 4.68
C ASN A 142 11.37 -24.62 3.33
N GLU A 143 10.79 -25.36 2.39
CA GLU A 143 10.66 -24.89 1.01
C GLU A 143 9.43 -25.46 0.30
N ILE A 144 8.95 -24.69 -0.66
CA ILE A 144 7.90 -25.10 -1.60
C ILE A 144 8.43 -24.87 -3.01
N VAL A 145 8.32 -25.89 -3.85
CA VAL A 145 8.66 -25.80 -5.27
C VAL A 145 7.39 -25.89 -6.10
N ILE A 146 7.12 -24.84 -6.87
CA ILE A 146 5.93 -24.74 -7.71
C ILE A 146 6.36 -24.65 -9.17
N ARG A 147 5.79 -25.49 -10.02
CA ARG A 147 5.89 -25.37 -11.47
C ARG A 147 4.67 -24.63 -11.99
N TYR A 148 4.90 -23.42 -12.50
CA TYR A 148 3.84 -22.56 -13.04
C TYR A 148 3.52 -22.91 -14.50
N THR A 149 2.22 -22.87 -14.82
CA THR A 149 1.72 -22.93 -16.20
C THR A 149 1.55 -21.48 -16.66
N ARG A 150 2.56 -20.95 -17.36
CA ARG A 150 2.56 -19.57 -17.81
C ARG A 150 2.22 -19.47 -19.28
N THR A 151 1.41 -18.47 -19.64
CA THR A 151 1.17 -18.07 -21.02
C THR A 151 2.41 -17.34 -21.57
N ASP A 152 2.55 -17.24 -22.90
CA ASP A 152 3.70 -16.61 -23.50
C ASP A 152 3.78 -15.10 -23.19
N GLU A 153 2.67 -14.44 -22.95
CA GLU A 153 2.59 -13.05 -22.51
C GLU A 153 3.11 -12.87 -21.07
N GLU A 154 2.77 -13.78 -20.17
CA GLU A 154 3.25 -13.77 -18.79
C GLU A 154 4.75 -14.06 -18.67
N LYS A 155 5.32 -14.85 -19.58
CA LYS A 155 6.77 -15.11 -19.64
C LYS A 155 7.57 -13.86 -19.98
N PHE A 156 6.97 -12.89 -20.66
CA PHE A 156 7.63 -11.63 -21.04
C PHE A 156 7.74 -10.63 -19.88
N VAL A 157 6.79 -10.66 -18.95
CA VAL A 157 6.71 -9.73 -17.81
C VAL A 157 7.43 -10.26 -16.58
N THR A 158 7.44 -11.57 -16.38
CA THR A 158 8.09 -12.23 -15.25
C THR A 158 9.19 -13.16 -15.75
N PHE A 159 10.35 -13.16 -15.04
CA PHE A 159 11.52 -13.99 -15.38
C PHE A 159 11.15 -15.37 -15.95
N ASN A 160 11.86 -15.78 -16.98
CA ASN A 160 11.66 -17.01 -17.79
C ASN A 160 11.68 -18.36 -17.03
N HIS A 161 11.57 -18.37 -15.71
CA HIS A 161 11.59 -19.60 -14.94
C HIS A 161 10.16 -20.15 -14.79
N THR A 162 9.93 -21.34 -15.35
CA THR A 162 8.70 -22.11 -15.17
C THR A 162 8.59 -22.71 -13.77
N THR A 163 9.71 -22.93 -13.10
CA THR A 163 9.76 -23.51 -11.75
C THR A 163 10.34 -22.50 -10.76
N LYS A 164 9.62 -22.22 -9.69
CA LYS A 164 10.04 -21.33 -8.61
C LYS A 164 10.19 -22.08 -7.31
N ARG A 165 11.35 -21.98 -6.70
CA ARG A 165 11.65 -22.49 -5.37
C ARG A 165 11.49 -21.34 -4.37
N SER A 166 10.59 -21.49 -3.41
CA SER A 166 10.33 -20.50 -2.35
C SER A 166 10.78 -21.06 -1.00
N ILE A 167 11.74 -20.39 -0.37
CA ILE A 167 12.21 -20.75 0.97
C ILE A 167 11.28 -20.08 1.97
N LEU A 168 10.69 -20.86 2.86
CA LEU A 168 9.76 -20.37 3.86
C LEU A 168 10.52 -19.71 5.02
N PRO A 169 10.22 -18.45 5.37
CA PRO A 169 10.78 -17.84 6.56
C PRO A 169 10.20 -18.52 7.81
N LYS A 170 11.05 -18.78 8.77
CA LYS A 170 10.64 -19.34 10.05
C LYS A 170 10.62 -18.25 11.11
N TYR A 171 9.64 -18.32 12.00
CA TYR A 171 9.66 -17.48 13.19
C TYR A 171 10.86 -17.84 14.04
N LYS A 172 11.72 -16.86 14.30
CA LYS A 172 12.81 -16.99 15.25
C LYS A 172 12.39 -16.32 16.55
N LYS A 173 12.58 -17.01 17.66
CA LYS A 173 12.51 -16.39 18.97
C LYS A 173 13.74 -15.48 19.10
N THR A 174 13.51 -14.18 19.25
CA THR A 174 14.54 -13.19 19.58
C THR A 174 14.83 -13.20 21.06
#